data_44cb88ab4dc7bfb5b5c4430e4b23b83e
#
_entry.id   44cb88ab4dc7bfb5b5c4430e4b23b83e
#
_cell.length_a   1.000
_cell.length_b   1.000
_cell.length_c   1.000
_cell.angle_alpha   90.00
_cell.angle_beta   90.00
_cell.angle_gamma   90.00
#
_symmetry.space_group_name_H-M   'P 1'
#
loop_
_entity.id
_entity.type
_entity.pdbx_description
1 polymer ?
#
loop_
_entity_poly.entity_id
_entity_poly.type
_entity_poly.pdbx_seq_one_letter_code
_entity_poly.pdbx_strand_id
1 'polypeptide(L)'
;LEVEEMETGENCVCCGVRKDAGDDPDVTDGLMVYSQVRLPDADSGGAGDAREAGDNTEAGDDRNACGDYVYEKDGLRLILSGGVGVGRVTQCGLSCEVGKAAINPVPRQMIFEQVAGVCRESGFKGVLSIGIRVPEALKVADKTFNSRLGIQGGISILGTSGMVEPMSETALLDTIRLELRQRIRKGEKNLLVTPGNYGESFVGTVLGLGLGQAVKCSNFIGSTIDMAVEEGAESMLLIGHGGKLIKLAAGIMNTHSSWADGRMEILAAHGAACGAKKRAGGTDYGSSDRGRGAAPFRDRGRPA
;
A
#
# COMPACT_ATOMS: atom_id res chain seq x y z
N LEU A 1 14.71 18.18 -2.87
CA LEU A 1 14.58 17.56 -4.20
C LEU A 1 14.88 18.63 -5.24
N GLU A 2 15.78 18.33 -6.17
CA GLU A 2 16.15 19.21 -7.29
C GLU A 2 15.54 18.66 -8.59
N VAL A 3 15.23 19.55 -9.53
CA VAL A 3 14.83 19.16 -10.88
C VAL A 3 16.10 18.68 -11.60
N GLU A 4 16.15 17.39 -11.96
CA GLU A 4 17.28 16.80 -12.64
C GLU A 4 17.17 16.91 -14.16
N GLU A 5 15.94 16.86 -14.67
CA GLU A 5 15.65 16.95 -16.10
C GLU A 5 14.59 18.00 -16.37
N MET A 6 14.77 18.81 -17.39
CA MET A 6 13.77 19.78 -17.84
C MET A 6 13.79 19.87 -19.36
N GLU A 7 12.63 19.63 -19.96
CA GLU A 7 12.40 19.76 -21.39
C GLU A 7 11.31 20.81 -21.64
N THR A 8 11.56 21.71 -22.57
CA THR A 8 10.60 22.75 -22.96
C THR A 8 10.24 22.59 -24.44
N GLY A 9 8.94 22.45 -24.71
CA GLY A 9 8.38 22.47 -26.05
C GLY A 9 7.58 23.75 -26.26
N GLU A 10 6.99 23.91 -27.46
CA GLU A 10 6.24 25.11 -27.83
C GLU A 10 5.05 25.39 -26.90
N ASN A 11 4.30 24.36 -26.51
CA ASN A 11 3.12 24.45 -25.64
C ASN A 11 3.22 23.55 -24.39
N CYS A 12 4.40 23.05 -24.05
CA CYS A 12 4.55 22.16 -22.91
C CYS A 12 5.91 22.31 -22.23
N VAL A 13 5.91 22.05 -20.94
CA VAL A 13 7.11 21.90 -20.12
C VAL A 13 7.02 20.57 -19.38
N CYS A 14 8.10 19.81 -19.39
CA CYS A 14 8.25 18.60 -18.63
C CYS A 14 9.43 18.71 -17.69
N CYS A 15 9.22 18.40 -16.41
CA CYS A 15 10.26 18.37 -15.37
C CYS A 15 10.35 16.99 -14.76
N GLY A 16 11.56 16.50 -14.57
CA GLY A 16 11.87 15.24 -13.91
C GLY A 16 12.56 15.47 -12.57
N VAL A 17 12.08 14.77 -11.54
CA VAL A 17 12.64 14.78 -10.19
C VAL A 17 12.86 13.35 -9.75
N ARG A 18 14.03 13.06 -9.21
CA ARG A 18 14.34 11.74 -8.65
C ARG A 18 13.71 11.57 -7.29
N LYS A 19 13.01 10.46 -7.10
CA LYS A 19 12.50 10.08 -5.78
C LYS A 19 13.67 9.71 -4.88
N ASP A 20 13.70 10.30 -3.70
CA ASP A 20 14.62 9.97 -2.62
C ASP A 20 13.81 9.38 -1.48
N ALA A 21 14.02 8.12 -1.18
CA ALA A 21 13.37 7.41 -0.08
C ALA A 21 14.14 7.51 1.24
N GLY A 22 15.27 8.20 1.26
CA GLY A 22 16.14 8.28 2.44
C GLY A 22 16.64 6.89 2.86
N ASP A 23 16.52 6.57 4.14
CA ASP A 23 16.94 5.27 4.70
C ASP A 23 15.87 4.17 4.55
N ASP A 24 14.74 4.45 3.87
CA ASP A 24 13.69 3.45 3.65
C ASP A 24 14.07 2.48 2.52
N PRO A 25 14.06 1.15 2.73
CA PRO A 25 14.28 0.17 1.67
C PRO A 25 13.08 0.08 0.70
N ASP A 26 12.65 1.20 0.15
CA ASP A 26 11.56 1.29 -0.80
C ASP A 26 12.03 0.87 -2.21
N VAL A 27 11.31 -0.07 -2.82
CA VAL A 27 11.60 -0.52 -4.20
C VAL A 27 11.40 0.56 -5.25
N THR A 28 10.79 1.68 -4.88
CA THR A 28 10.58 2.85 -5.75
C THR A 28 11.62 3.96 -5.52
N ASP A 29 12.62 3.72 -4.68
CA ASP A 29 13.74 4.65 -4.52
C ASP A 29 14.50 4.86 -5.83
N GLY A 30 14.95 6.08 -6.07
CA GLY A 30 15.68 6.46 -7.27
C GLY A 30 14.86 6.54 -8.57
N LEU A 31 13.56 6.22 -8.56
CA LEU A 31 12.72 6.38 -9.75
C LEU A 31 12.56 7.85 -10.15
N MET A 32 12.61 8.11 -11.45
CA MET A 32 12.32 9.45 -11.99
C MET A 32 10.80 9.67 -12.07
N VAL A 33 10.34 10.72 -11.42
CA VAL A 33 8.96 11.20 -11.47
C VAL A 33 8.92 12.44 -12.36
N TYR A 34 8.17 12.35 -13.44
CA TYR A 34 8.01 13.45 -14.39
C TYR A 34 6.65 14.12 -14.21
N SER A 35 6.65 15.42 -14.20
CA SER A 35 5.45 16.26 -14.31
C SER A 35 5.51 17.05 -15.60
N GLN A 36 4.48 16.92 -16.44
CA GLN A 36 4.33 17.67 -17.68
C GLN A 36 3.13 18.60 -17.56
N VAL A 37 3.33 19.87 -17.89
CA VAL A 37 2.25 20.86 -18.01
C VAL A 37 2.15 21.28 -19.46
N ARG A 38 0.93 21.25 -20.01
CA ARG A 38 0.67 21.57 -21.42
C ARG A 38 -0.48 22.57 -21.54
N LEU A 39 -0.31 23.54 -22.42
CA LEU A 39 -1.40 24.37 -22.94
C LEU A 39 -2.20 23.56 -23.99
N PRO A 40 -3.52 23.71 -24.08
CA PRO A 40 -4.29 23.10 -25.17
C PRO A 40 -3.83 23.68 -26.53
N ASP A 41 -3.81 22.86 -27.55
CA ASP A 41 -3.53 23.33 -28.91
C ASP A 41 -4.63 24.30 -29.35
N ALA A 42 -4.25 25.38 -30.02
CA ALA A 42 -5.16 26.48 -30.39
C ALA A 42 -6.30 26.03 -31.33
N ASP A 43 -6.22 24.84 -31.91
CA ASP A 43 -7.17 24.31 -32.92
C ASP A 43 -8.20 23.29 -32.36
N SER A 44 -8.22 22.99 -31.10
CA SER A 44 -9.21 22.02 -30.51
C SER A 44 -10.45 22.68 -29.91
N GLY A 45 -11.00 23.65 -30.59
CA GLY A 45 -12.35 24.17 -30.35
C GLY A 45 -13.40 23.30 -31.04
N GLY A 46 -13.85 22.22 -30.43
CA GLY A 46 -14.95 21.43 -31.01
C GLY A 46 -15.03 20.04 -30.41
N ALA A 47 -16.15 19.70 -29.79
CA ALA A 47 -16.53 18.33 -29.53
C ALA A 47 -16.52 17.54 -30.84
N GLY A 48 -15.61 16.60 -31.00
CA GLY A 48 -15.44 15.84 -32.23
C GLY A 48 -15.12 14.38 -31.97
N ASP A 49 -15.99 13.55 -32.46
CA ASP A 49 -16.08 12.11 -32.60
C ASP A 49 -14.75 11.32 -32.65
N ALA A 50 -14.84 10.16 -32.02
CA ALA A 50 -13.89 9.06 -32.17
C ALA A 50 -13.74 8.65 -33.64
N ARG A 51 -12.52 8.71 -34.22
CA ARG A 51 -12.14 7.95 -35.38
C ARG A 51 -10.76 7.34 -35.24
N GLU A 52 -10.71 6.06 -35.55
CA GLU A 52 -9.58 5.16 -35.61
C GLU A 52 -8.45 5.70 -36.49
N ALA A 53 -7.21 5.60 -36.02
CA ALA A 53 -6.04 5.58 -36.90
C ALA A 53 -4.93 4.73 -36.26
N GLY A 54 -4.44 3.79 -37.08
CA GLY A 54 -3.56 2.69 -36.75
C GLY A 54 -2.13 3.05 -36.40
N ASP A 55 -1.61 2.09 -35.73
CA ASP A 55 -0.24 1.56 -35.60
C ASP A 55 0.98 2.39 -36.01
N ASN A 56 1.89 2.45 -35.10
CA ASN A 56 3.35 2.68 -35.09
C ASN A 56 3.81 3.99 -34.43
N THR A 57 4.39 3.87 -33.24
CA THR A 57 5.77 4.26 -32.89
C THR A 57 5.94 4.49 -31.38
N GLU A 58 7.10 4.14 -30.88
CA GLU A 58 7.62 4.14 -29.52
C GLU A 58 7.76 5.55 -28.88
N ALA A 59 6.66 6.22 -28.66
CA ALA A 59 6.52 7.32 -27.71
C ALA A 59 5.05 7.34 -27.34
N GLY A 60 4.71 6.79 -26.16
CA GLY A 60 3.33 6.68 -25.70
C GLY A 60 2.57 7.97 -25.91
N ASP A 61 1.68 7.97 -26.87
CA ASP A 61 0.86 9.10 -27.28
C ASP A 61 -0.18 9.40 -26.18
N ASP A 62 0.11 10.41 -25.38
CA ASP A 62 -0.78 10.96 -24.34
C ASP A 62 -2.02 11.70 -24.91
N ARG A 63 -2.32 11.54 -26.21
CA ARG A 63 -3.32 12.33 -26.94
C ARG A 63 -4.78 11.98 -26.67
N ASN A 64 -5.07 10.97 -25.84
CA ASN A 64 -6.44 10.55 -25.51
C ASN A 64 -6.77 10.62 -24.01
N ALA A 65 -6.16 11.53 -23.27
CA ALA A 65 -6.48 11.73 -21.86
C ALA A 65 -7.74 12.59 -21.72
N CYS A 66 -8.90 11.97 -21.76
CA CYS A 66 -10.00 12.46 -20.93
C CYS A 66 -9.44 12.46 -19.50
N GLY A 67 -9.14 13.65 -18.95
CA GLY A 67 -8.39 13.80 -17.70
C GLY A 67 -9.01 13.00 -16.56
N ASP A 68 -8.17 12.33 -15.77
CA ASP A 68 -8.62 11.54 -14.64
C ASP A 68 -9.31 12.41 -13.58
N TYR A 69 -8.81 13.65 -13.41
CA TYR A 69 -9.28 14.58 -12.39
C TYR A 69 -9.30 16.01 -12.90
N VAL A 70 -10.30 16.79 -12.51
CA VAL A 70 -10.49 18.17 -12.94
C VAL A 70 -10.63 19.09 -11.73
N TYR A 71 -9.99 20.23 -11.80
CA TYR A 71 -10.15 21.34 -10.87
C TYR A 71 -10.58 22.59 -11.64
N GLU A 72 -11.64 23.25 -11.20
CA GLU A 72 -12.17 24.46 -11.82
C GLU A 72 -12.39 25.55 -10.77
N LYS A 73 -11.79 26.71 -10.97
CA LYS A 73 -11.97 27.88 -10.12
C LYS A 73 -11.52 29.15 -10.83
N ASP A 74 -12.29 30.23 -10.68
CA ASP A 74 -11.94 31.60 -11.10
C ASP A 74 -11.50 31.74 -12.57
N GLY A 75 -12.08 30.91 -13.46
CA GLY A 75 -11.74 30.90 -14.90
C GLY A 75 -10.50 30.07 -15.24
N LEU A 76 -9.95 29.35 -14.29
CA LEU A 76 -8.89 28.37 -14.47
C LEU A 76 -9.48 26.96 -14.45
N ARG A 77 -9.09 26.14 -15.43
CA ARG A 77 -9.42 24.70 -15.49
C ARG A 77 -8.14 23.90 -15.59
N LEU A 78 -7.88 23.06 -14.60
CA LEU A 78 -6.74 22.15 -14.56
C LEU A 78 -7.22 20.72 -14.76
N ILE A 79 -6.58 19.99 -15.67
CA ILE A 79 -6.90 18.61 -15.99
C ILE A 79 -5.69 17.76 -15.63
N LEU A 80 -5.81 16.88 -14.64
CA LEU A 80 -4.74 16.01 -14.18
C LEU A 80 -4.95 14.59 -14.71
N SER A 81 -3.90 13.99 -15.25
CA SER A 81 -3.88 12.63 -15.78
C SER A 81 -2.67 11.86 -15.28
N GLY A 82 -2.83 10.56 -15.09
CA GLY A 82 -1.73 9.62 -14.87
C GLY A 82 -1.29 8.99 -16.19
N GLY A 83 -0.03 9.21 -16.56
CA GLY A 83 0.62 8.63 -17.74
C GLY A 83 1.36 7.32 -17.44
N VAL A 84 2.33 6.98 -18.27
CA VAL A 84 3.12 5.73 -18.17
C VAL A 84 3.69 5.53 -16.77
N GLY A 85 3.51 4.34 -16.19
CA GLY A 85 4.00 3.95 -14.88
C GLY A 85 3.17 4.45 -13.70
N VAL A 86 2.14 5.28 -13.93
CA VAL A 86 1.11 5.55 -12.92
C VAL A 86 -0.01 4.53 -13.11
N GLY A 87 -0.27 3.73 -12.09
CA GLY A 87 -1.25 2.65 -12.15
C GLY A 87 -2.68 3.15 -12.26
N ARG A 88 -3.57 2.31 -12.80
CA ARG A 88 -5.02 2.56 -12.85
C ARG A 88 -5.76 1.67 -11.86
N VAL A 89 -6.76 2.25 -11.23
CA VAL A 89 -7.61 1.55 -10.26
C VAL A 89 -8.55 0.60 -11.00
N THR A 90 -8.52 -0.67 -10.63
CA THR A 90 -9.36 -1.72 -11.22
C THR A 90 -10.40 -2.29 -10.24
N GLN A 91 -10.30 -1.96 -8.95
CA GLN A 91 -11.16 -2.49 -7.91
C GLN A 91 -11.73 -1.38 -7.01
N CYS A 92 -12.95 -1.57 -6.55
CA CYS A 92 -13.57 -0.66 -5.58
C CYS A 92 -12.88 -0.73 -4.21
N GLY A 93 -12.96 0.36 -3.44
CA GLY A 93 -12.46 0.42 -2.05
C GLY A 93 -11.27 1.33 -1.86
N LEU A 94 -10.62 1.75 -2.94
CA LEU A 94 -9.61 2.80 -2.92
C LEU A 94 -10.24 4.19 -2.82
N SER A 95 -9.43 5.19 -2.45
CA SER A 95 -9.82 6.60 -2.47
C SER A 95 -9.94 7.19 -3.87
N CYS A 96 -9.51 6.44 -4.88
CA CYS A 96 -9.62 6.76 -6.29
C CYS A 96 -10.71 5.91 -6.93
N GLU A 97 -11.44 6.47 -7.89
CA GLU A 97 -12.50 5.78 -8.63
C GLU A 97 -11.91 4.72 -9.57
N VAL A 98 -12.68 3.64 -9.79
CA VAL A 98 -12.32 2.60 -10.76
C VAL A 98 -12.17 3.21 -12.15
N GLY A 99 -11.13 2.81 -12.87
CA GLY A 99 -10.77 3.32 -14.20
C GLY A 99 -9.88 4.56 -14.20
N LYS A 100 -9.79 5.30 -13.08
CA LYS A 100 -8.93 6.49 -12.97
C LYS A 100 -7.50 6.14 -12.56
N ALA A 101 -6.58 7.07 -12.81
CA ALA A 101 -5.20 6.96 -12.34
C ALA A 101 -5.14 6.91 -10.81
N ALA A 102 -4.24 6.08 -10.29
CA ALA A 102 -4.06 5.91 -8.84
C ALA A 102 -3.28 7.08 -8.23
N ILE A 103 -3.82 8.30 -8.36
CA ILE A 103 -3.31 9.51 -7.72
C ILE A 103 -4.25 9.86 -6.57
N ASN A 104 -3.81 9.68 -5.34
CA ASN A 104 -4.63 9.85 -4.16
C ASN A 104 -5.11 11.30 -3.95
N PRO A 105 -6.18 11.55 -3.16
CA PRO A 105 -6.76 12.90 -2.98
C PRO A 105 -5.76 13.96 -2.54
N VAL A 106 -4.89 13.65 -1.57
CA VAL A 106 -3.92 14.63 -1.04
C VAL A 106 -2.88 15.04 -2.09
N PRO A 107 -2.16 14.14 -2.78
CA PRO A 107 -1.29 14.51 -3.88
C PRO A 107 -2.00 15.30 -4.99
N ARG A 108 -3.24 14.93 -5.33
CA ARG A 108 -4.03 15.68 -6.33
C ARG A 108 -4.27 17.12 -5.91
N GLN A 109 -4.69 17.30 -4.65
CA GLN A 109 -4.92 18.63 -4.09
C GLN A 109 -3.64 19.46 -4.08
N MET A 110 -2.52 18.89 -3.64
CA MET A 110 -1.21 19.56 -3.66
C MET A 110 -0.82 20.01 -5.06
N ILE A 111 -0.96 19.14 -6.06
CA ILE A 111 -0.66 19.48 -7.47
C ILE A 111 -1.54 20.64 -7.94
N PHE A 112 -2.86 20.56 -7.72
CA PHE A 112 -3.78 21.60 -8.13
C PHE A 112 -3.53 22.95 -7.43
N GLU A 113 -3.24 22.93 -6.13
CA GLU A 113 -2.97 24.14 -5.35
C GLU A 113 -1.69 24.83 -5.84
N GLN A 114 -0.62 24.08 -6.10
CA GLN A 114 0.65 24.64 -6.58
C GLN A 114 0.49 25.23 -7.99
N VAL A 115 -0.11 24.50 -8.92
CA VAL A 115 -0.33 25.01 -10.29
C VAL A 115 -1.27 26.21 -10.28
N ALA A 116 -2.38 26.16 -9.53
CA ALA A 116 -3.29 27.29 -9.41
C ALA A 116 -2.65 28.51 -8.74
N GLY A 117 -1.69 28.29 -7.82
CA GLY A 117 -0.88 29.36 -7.22
C GLY A 117 -0.08 30.12 -8.27
N VAL A 118 0.69 29.40 -9.06
CA VAL A 118 1.50 29.99 -10.17
C VAL A 118 0.63 30.67 -11.22
N CYS A 119 -0.50 30.04 -11.60
CA CYS A 119 -1.46 30.67 -12.53
C CYS A 119 -2.02 31.99 -12.00
N ARG A 120 -2.29 32.07 -10.71
CA ARG A 120 -2.80 33.28 -10.04
C ARG A 120 -1.76 34.40 -10.04
N GLU A 121 -0.51 34.06 -9.71
CA GLU A 121 0.62 35.02 -9.73
C GLU A 121 0.90 35.56 -11.11
N SER A 122 0.81 34.71 -12.15
CA SER A 122 0.99 35.11 -13.56
C SER A 122 -0.23 35.75 -14.21
N GLY A 123 -1.39 35.76 -13.51
CA GLY A 123 -2.66 36.22 -14.08
C GLY A 123 -3.26 35.32 -15.15
N PHE A 124 -2.74 34.07 -15.28
CA PHE A 124 -3.21 33.13 -16.28
C PHE A 124 -4.63 32.63 -15.99
N LYS A 125 -5.48 32.64 -17.01
CA LYS A 125 -6.82 32.05 -17.01
C LYS A 125 -6.97 31.19 -18.26
N GLY A 126 -7.57 30.03 -18.11
CA GLY A 126 -7.72 29.09 -19.23
C GLY A 126 -7.59 27.66 -18.80
N VAL A 127 -7.25 26.80 -19.74
CA VAL A 127 -7.13 25.35 -19.51
C VAL A 127 -5.67 24.96 -19.50
N LEU A 128 -5.27 24.11 -18.54
CA LEU A 128 -3.96 23.46 -18.51
C LEU A 128 -4.15 21.96 -18.29
N SER A 129 -3.41 21.15 -19.03
CA SER A 129 -3.28 19.71 -18.83
C SER A 129 -2.01 19.41 -18.05
N ILE A 130 -2.15 18.58 -17.02
CA ILE A 130 -1.06 18.15 -16.15
C ILE A 130 -0.94 16.63 -16.26
N GLY A 131 0.21 16.14 -16.67
CA GLY A 131 0.50 14.70 -16.75
C GLY A 131 1.55 14.30 -15.73
N ILE A 132 1.30 13.26 -14.94
CA ILE A 132 2.31 12.65 -14.05
C ILE A 132 2.71 11.30 -14.64
N ARG A 133 4.00 11.04 -14.81
CA ARG A 133 4.51 9.76 -15.31
C ARG A 133 5.73 9.29 -14.54
N VAL A 134 5.87 7.97 -14.41
CA VAL A 134 7.00 7.30 -13.76
C VAL A 134 7.37 6.07 -14.59
N PRO A 135 8.00 6.21 -15.76
CA PRO A 135 8.15 5.12 -16.73
C PRO A 135 8.80 3.87 -16.17
N GLU A 136 9.81 4.04 -15.31
CA GLU A 136 10.53 2.93 -14.69
C GLU A 136 9.69 2.15 -13.66
N ALA A 137 8.60 2.74 -13.17
CA ALA A 137 7.70 2.09 -12.22
C ALA A 137 7.04 0.82 -12.78
N LEU A 138 6.92 0.69 -14.09
CA LEU A 138 6.46 -0.54 -14.74
C LEU A 138 7.27 -1.77 -14.35
N LYS A 139 8.59 -1.60 -14.13
CA LYS A 139 9.52 -2.69 -13.79
C LYS A 139 9.41 -3.13 -12.32
N VAL A 140 8.90 -2.27 -11.46
CA VAL A 140 8.85 -2.49 -10.00
C VAL A 140 7.43 -2.61 -9.45
N ALA A 141 6.41 -2.33 -10.25
CA ALA A 141 5.01 -2.34 -9.84
C ALA A 141 4.60 -3.66 -9.16
N ASP A 142 5.03 -4.80 -9.71
CA ASP A 142 4.73 -6.13 -9.17
C ASP A 142 5.40 -6.42 -7.83
N LYS A 143 6.45 -5.67 -7.48
CA LYS A 143 7.14 -5.78 -6.18
C LYS A 143 6.48 -4.93 -5.10
N THR A 144 5.52 -4.10 -5.48
CA THR A 144 4.75 -3.24 -4.58
C THR A 144 3.43 -3.91 -4.18
N PHE A 145 2.73 -3.34 -3.20
CA PHE A 145 1.38 -3.79 -2.83
C PHE A 145 0.30 -3.39 -3.84
N ASN A 146 0.62 -2.59 -4.85
CA ASN A 146 -0.35 -2.00 -5.77
C ASN A 146 -1.20 -3.06 -6.50
N SER A 147 -0.59 -4.14 -7.01
CA SER A 147 -1.31 -5.20 -7.70
C SER A 147 -2.34 -5.91 -6.80
N ARG A 148 -2.02 -6.11 -5.53
CA ARG A 148 -2.93 -6.69 -4.53
C ARG A 148 -4.11 -5.77 -4.21
N LEU A 149 -3.89 -4.47 -4.26
CA LEU A 149 -4.90 -3.45 -4.03
C LEU A 149 -5.77 -3.16 -5.26
N GLY A 150 -5.52 -3.85 -6.38
CA GLY A 150 -6.24 -3.64 -7.63
C GLY A 150 -5.79 -2.38 -8.37
N ILE A 151 -4.53 -2.02 -8.26
CA ILE A 151 -3.89 -0.99 -9.07
C ILE A 151 -3.00 -1.71 -10.08
N GLN A 152 -3.26 -1.51 -11.37
CA GLN A 152 -2.56 -2.19 -12.47
C GLN A 152 -1.85 -1.19 -13.38
N GLY A 153 -0.79 -1.67 -14.06
CA GLY A 153 -0.04 -0.88 -15.05
C GLY A 153 0.88 0.18 -14.47
N GLY A 154 1.21 0.11 -13.18
CA GLY A 154 2.13 1.06 -12.54
C GLY A 154 2.00 1.12 -11.03
N ILE A 155 2.54 2.19 -10.44
CA ILE A 155 2.45 2.48 -9.01
C ILE A 155 1.37 3.53 -8.71
N SER A 156 0.96 3.62 -7.44
CA SER A 156 0.12 4.72 -6.95
C SER A 156 0.97 5.92 -6.54
N ILE A 157 0.42 7.12 -6.77
CA ILE A 157 0.95 8.37 -6.23
C ILE A 157 0.18 8.65 -4.94
N LEU A 158 0.85 8.45 -3.82
CA LEU A 158 0.27 8.59 -2.48
C LEU A 158 1.20 9.40 -1.56
N GLY A 159 0.65 9.89 -0.48
CA GLY A 159 1.36 10.65 0.53
C GLY A 159 0.43 11.69 1.18
N THR A 160 0.82 12.18 2.34
CA THR A 160 0.06 13.18 3.10
C THR A 160 0.77 14.52 3.18
N SER A 161 2.09 14.58 2.91
CA SER A 161 2.90 15.78 3.11
C SER A 161 3.99 16.01 2.06
N GLY A 162 4.16 15.15 1.07
CA GLY A 162 5.31 15.21 0.15
C GLY A 162 6.68 14.87 0.78
N MET A 163 6.71 14.59 2.08
CA MET A 163 7.86 14.03 2.79
C MET A 163 7.64 12.55 3.03
N VAL A 164 8.69 11.74 2.81
CA VAL A 164 8.64 10.30 3.09
C VAL A 164 9.00 10.11 4.56
N GLU A 165 8.11 9.50 5.33
CA GLU A 165 8.42 8.97 6.66
C GLU A 165 8.71 7.47 6.52
N PRO A 166 9.98 7.04 6.62
CA PRO A 166 10.36 5.66 6.44
C PRO A 166 9.64 4.74 7.43
N MET A 167 9.12 3.60 6.94
CA MET A 167 8.47 2.57 7.77
C MET A 167 7.38 3.10 8.71
N SER A 168 6.61 4.08 8.27
CA SER A 168 5.50 4.66 9.05
C SER A 168 4.51 3.56 9.45
N GLU A 169 4.33 3.35 10.76
CA GLU A 169 3.33 2.43 11.30
C GLU A 169 1.93 2.79 10.80
N THR A 170 1.66 4.08 10.65
CA THR A 170 0.40 4.59 10.10
C THR A 170 0.16 4.10 8.68
N ALA A 171 1.16 4.17 7.80
CA ALA A 171 1.03 3.71 6.42
C ALA A 171 0.79 2.19 6.34
N LEU A 172 1.42 1.41 7.21
CA LEU A 172 1.17 -0.03 7.31
C LEU A 172 -0.26 -0.32 7.79
N LEU A 173 -0.73 0.39 8.82
CA LEU A 173 -2.10 0.25 9.33
C LEU A 173 -3.14 0.65 8.28
N ASP A 174 -2.91 1.74 7.54
CA ASP A 174 -3.78 2.17 6.45
C ASP A 174 -3.87 1.12 5.33
N THR A 175 -2.74 0.49 5.01
CA THR A 175 -2.69 -0.61 4.02
C THR A 175 -3.49 -1.82 4.49
N ILE A 176 -3.35 -2.22 5.77
CA ILE A 176 -4.13 -3.31 6.36
C ILE A 176 -5.62 -2.98 6.34
N ARG A 177 -6.01 -1.77 6.77
CA ARG A 177 -7.40 -1.31 6.75
C ARG A 177 -8.00 -1.35 5.35
N LEU A 178 -7.22 -0.91 4.37
CA LEU A 178 -7.65 -0.91 2.97
C LEU A 178 -7.88 -2.33 2.45
N GLU A 179 -6.97 -3.27 2.73
CA GLU A 179 -7.12 -4.68 2.33
C GLU A 179 -8.35 -5.33 2.99
N LEU A 180 -8.55 -5.10 4.30
CA LEU A 180 -9.74 -5.56 5.03
C LEU A 180 -11.03 -5.04 4.38
N ARG A 181 -11.11 -3.74 4.14
CA ARG A 181 -12.26 -3.08 3.52
C ARG A 181 -12.57 -3.63 2.14
N GLN A 182 -11.56 -3.85 1.31
CA GLN A 182 -11.74 -4.42 -0.02
C GLN A 182 -12.31 -5.83 0.02
N ARG A 183 -11.83 -6.69 0.92
CA ARG A 183 -12.31 -8.06 1.07
C ARG A 183 -13.75 -8.09 1.53
N ILE A 184 -14.08 -7.32 2.55
CA ILE A 184 -15.41 -7.25 3.12
C ILE A 184 -16.42 -6.72 2.10
N ARG A 185 -16.04 -5.71 1.29
CA ARG A 185 -16.88 -5.22 0.19
C ARG A 185 -17.09 -6.22 -0.95
N LYS A 186 -16.17 -7.18 -1.12
CA LYS A 186 -16.35 -8.33 -2.02
C LYS A 186 -17.22 -9.45 -1.43
N GLY A 187 -17.69 -9.30 -0.20
CA GLY A 187 -18.51 -10.28 0.51
C GLY A 187 -17.71 -11.28 1.35
N GLU A 188 -16.40 -11.13 1.45
CA GLU A 188 -15.55 -11.98 2.29
C GLU A 188 -15.64 -11.54 3.76
N LYS A 189 -16.63 -12.02 4.50
CA LYS A 189 -16.81 -11.66 5.91
C LYS A 189 -16.06 -12.55 6.90
N ASN A 190 -15.56 -13.68 6.42
CA ASN A 190 -14.74 -14.61 7.19
C ASN A 190 -13.28 -14.44 6.74
N LEU A 191 -12.47 -13.82 7.58
CA LEU A 191 -11.13 -13.37 7.20
C LEU A 191 -10.05 -14.34 7.66
N LEU A 192 -9.08 -14.61 6.79
CA LEU A 192 -7.83 -15.27 7.14
C LEU A 192 -6.76 -14.20 7.35
N VAL A 193 -6.12 -14.19 8.52
CA VAL A 193 -5.14 -13.18 8.91
C VAL A 193 -3.82 -13.82 9.33
N THR A 194 -2.70 -13.27 8.86
CA THR A 194 -1.38 -13.77 9.20
C THR A 194 -0.42 -12.64 9.61
N PRO A 195 0.29 -12.78 10.74
CA PRO A 195 1.24 -11.76 11.21
C PRO A 195 2.62 -11.83 10.51
N GLY A 196 2.71 -12.44 9.34
CA GLY A 196 3.96 -12.46 8.58
C GLY A 196 4.07 -13.64 7.59
N ASN A 197 5.20 -13.70 6.89
CA ASN A 197 5.44 -14.64 5.79
C ASN A 197 5.38 -16.12 6.21
N TYR A 198 5.74 -16.43 7.47
CA TYR A 198 5.67 -17.81 7.98
C TYR A 198 4.23 -18.33 8.01
N GLY A 199 3.28 -17.52 8.47
CA GLY A 199 1.86 -17.89 8.47
C GLY A 199 1.34 -18.09 7.05
N GLU A 200 1.74 -17.23 6.12
CA GLU A 200 1.39 -17.34 4.70
C GLU A 200 1.91 -18.64 4.08
N SER A 201 3.19 -18.98 4.32
CA SER A 201 3.77 -20.25 3.85
C SER A 201 3.05 -21.46 4.44
N PHE A 202 2.70 -21.42 5.72
CA PHE A 202 1.95 -22.49 6.39
C PHE A 202 0.55 -22.67 5.78
N VAL A 203 -0.17 -21.57 5.55
CA VAL A 203 -1.48 -21.58 4.90
C VAL A 203 -1.41 -22.24 3.52
N GLY A 204 -0.42 -21.89 2.72
CA GLY A 204 -0.23 -22.48 1.38
C GLY A 204 0.15 -23.95 1.41
N THR A 205 1.12 -24.32 2.26
CA THR A 205 1.70 -25.68 2.24
C THR A 205 0.90 -26.69 3.04
N VAL A 206 0.29 -26.32 4.16
CA VAL A 206 -0.39 -27.24 5.09
C VAL A 206 -1.90 -27.21 4.91
N LEU A 207 -2.49 -26.04 4.68
CA LEU A 207 -3.95 -25.92 4.53
C LEU A 207 -4.39 -25.95 3.06
N GLY A 208 -3.47 -25.86 2.10
CA GLY A 208 -3.81 -25.85 0.68
C GLY A 208 -4.61 -24.64 0.23
N LEU A 209 -4.63 -23.57 1.05
CA LEU A 209 -5.35 -22.33 0.72
C LEU A 209 -4.43 -21.41 -0.09
N GLY A 210 -5.00 -20.68 -1.05
CA GLY A 210 -4.24 -19.77 -1.91
C GLY A 210 -3.55 -18.66 -1.11
N LEU A 211 -2.27 -18.41 -1.44
CA LEU A 211 -1.46 -17.39 -0.76
C LEU A 211 -2.07 -15.97 -0.78
N GLY A 212 -2.90 -15.65 -1.77
CA GLY A 212 -3.61 -14.37 -1.87
C GLY A 212 -4.83 -14.20 -0.97
N GLN A 213 -5.22 -15.24 -0.21
CA GLN A 213 -6.43 -15.21 0.63
C GLN A 213 -6.20 -14.66 2.03
N ALA A 214 -4.95 -14.50 2.47
CA ALA A 214 -4.64 -14.03 3.81
C ALA A 214 -4.31 -12.54 3.85
N VAL A 215 -4.92 -11.81 4.79
CA VAL A 215 -4.55 -10.43 5.14
C VAL A 215 -3.26 -10.47 5.97
N LYS A 216 -2.26 -9.71 5.57
CA LYS A 216 -1.00 -9.58 6.32
C LYS A 216 -1.11 -8.47 7.36
N CYS A 217 -1.13 -8.82 8.63
CA CYS A 217 -1.27 -7.83 9.72
C CYS A 217 0.06 -7.42 10.37
N SER A 218 1.20 -7.93 9.90
CA SER A 218 2.52 -7.65 10.52
C SER A 218 2.51 -7.94 12.03
N ASN A 219 2.87 -6.96 12.83
CA ASN A 219 2.84 -7.05 14.29
C ASN A 219 1.57 -6.43 14.90
N PHE A 220 0.70 -5.83 14.08
CA PHE A 220 -0.45 -5.02 14.49
C PHE A 220 -1.72 -5.86 14.65
N ILE A 221 -1.64 -6.96 15.42
CA ILE A 221 -2.75 -7.91 15.55
C ILE A 221 -3.98 -7.24 16.18
N GLY A 222 -3.79 -6.47 17.24
CA GLY A 222 -4.90 -5.77 17.92
C GLY A 222 -5.59 -4.78 16.99
N SER A 223 -4.83 -3.86 16.39
CA SER A 223 -5.38 -2.88 15.45
C SER A 223 -6.08 -3.55 14.26
N THR A 224 -5.57 -4.71 13.80
CA THR A 224 -6.20 -5.46 12.71
C THR A 224 -7.55 -6.04 13.12
N ILE A 225 -7.66 -6.55 14.36
CA ILE A 225 -8.93 -7.04 14.89
C ILE A 225 -9.94 -5.90 14.98
N ASP A 226 -9.55 -4.76 15.57
CA ASP A 226 -10.41 -3.59 15.71
C ASP A 226 -10.91 -3.11 14.34
N MET A 227 -10.00 -2.94 13.37
CA MET A 227 -10.35 -2.54 12.00
C MET A 227 -11.26 -3.56 11.30
N ALA A 228 -11.03 -4.86 11.49
CA ALA A 228 -11.88 -5.89 10.90
C ALA A 228 -13.32 -5.83 11.44
N VAL A 229 -13.49 -5.60 12.75
CA VAL A 229 -14.79 -5.40 13.37
C VAL A 229 -15.48 -4.15 12.85
N GLU A 230 -14.76 -3.02 12.77
CA GLU A 230 -15.28 -1.76 12.24
C GLU A 230 -15.76 -1.88 10.78
N GLU A 231 -15.03 -2.64 9.96
CA GLU A 231 -15.39 -2.86 8.54
C GLU A 231 -16.50 -3.92 8.37
N GLY A 232 -16.89 -4.65 9.41
CA GLY A 232 -18.00 -5.58 9.42
C GLY A 232 -17.64 -7.04 9.16
N ALA A 233 -16.46 -7.49 9.56
CA ALA A 233 -16.09 -8.91 9.56
C ALA A 233 -16.95 -9.70 10.56
N GLU A 234 -17.34 -10.91 10.17
CA GLU A 234 -18.11 -11.83 11.03
C GLU A 234 -17.21 -12.80 11.78
N SER A 235 -16.08 -13.20 11.20
CA SER A 235 -15.10 -14.06 11.84
C SER A 235 -13.68 -13.81 11.33
N MET A 236 -12.69 -14.22 12.13
CA MET A 236 -11.29 -14.13 11.80
C MET A 236 -10.56 -15.40 12.21
N LEU A 237 -9.82 -16.00 11.27
CA LEU A 237 -8.87 -17.07 11.54
C LEU A 237 -7.45 -16.47 11.52
N LEU A 238 -6.83 -16.41 12.71
CA LEU A 238 -5.47 -15.91 12.86
C LEU A 238 -4.48 -17.08 12.85
N ILE A 239 -3.58 -17.09 11.85
CA ILE A 239 -2.54 -18.13 11.71
C ILE A 239 -1.17 -17.48 11.75
N GLY A 240 -0.33 -17.90 12.69
CA GLY A 240 1.00 -17.32 12.85
C GLY A 240 1.93 -18.20 13.67
N HIS A 241 3.18 -17.75 13.78
CA HIS A 241 4.18 -18.43 14.60
C HIS A 241 3.82 -18.35 16.08
N GLY A 242 3.90 -19.48 16.81
CA GLY A 242 3.59 -19.55 18.23
C GLY A 242 4.31 -18.52 19.10
N GLY A 243 5.57 -18.18 18.76
CA GLY A 243 6.32 -17.12 19.45
C GLY A 243 5.74 -15.72 19.33
N LYS A 244 4.90 -15.43 18.32
CA LYS A 244 4.13 -14.18 18.25
C LYS A 244 2.79 -14.33 18.96
N LEU A 245 2.08 -15.42 18.68
CA LEU A 245 0.72 -15.63 19.19
C LEU A 245 0.65 -15.79 20.71
N ILE A 246 1.68 -16.37 21.34
CA ILE A 246 1.75 -16.51 22.80
C ILE A 246 1.66 -15.16 23.53
N LYS A 247 2.14 -14.07 22.92
CA LYS A 247 2.08 -12.73 23.47
C LYS A 247 0.65 -12.24 23.69
N LEU A 248 -0.27 -12.68 22.83
CA LEU A 248 -1.69 -12.31 22.92
C LEU A 248 -2.34 -12.82 24.21
N ALA A 249 -1.85 -13.95 24.77
CA ALA A 249 -2.35 -14.49 26.02
C ALA A 249 -2.10 -13.58 27.24
N ALA A 250 -1.20 -12.60 27.11
CA ALA A 250 -0.99 -11.54 28.11
C ALA A 250 -1.52 -10.17 27.64
N GLY A 251 -2.33 -10.12 26.58
CA GLY A 251 -2.87 -8.86 26.06
C GLY A 251 -1.86 -8.01 25.27
N ILE A 252 -0.69 -8.57 24.89
CA ILE A 252 0.30 -7.86 24.08
C ILE A 252 -0.13 -7.93 22.62
N MET A 253 -0.90 -6.92 22.21
CA MET A 253 -1.57 -6.90 20.91
C MET A 253 -0.70 -6.37 19.76
N ASN A 254 0.38 -5.63 20.04
CA ASN A 254 1.48 -5.39 19.09
C ASN A 254 2.60 -6.38 19.43
N THR A 255 2.84 -7.33 18.54
CA THR A 255 3.77 -8.43 18.77
C THR A 255 5.23 -8.14 18.46
N HIS A 256 5.56 -6.88 18.08
CA HIS A 256 6.95 -6.47 17.87
C HIS A 256 7.74 -6.56 19.18
N SER A 257 9.01 -7.01 19.10
CA SER A 257 9.84 -7.22 20.28
C SER A 257 10.26 -5.93 20.99
N SER A 258 10.25 -4.78 20.27
CA SER A 258 10.52 -3.47 20.89
C SER A 258 9.39 -2.99 21.81
N TRP A 259 8.17 -3.49 21.63
CA TRP A 259 7.02 -3.14 22.46
C TRP A 259 7.00 -3.94 23.76
N ALA A 260 7.10 -5.26 23.63
CA ALA A 260 7.18 -6.16 24.76
C ALA A 260 7.69 -7.54 24.35
N ASP A 261 8.39 -8.18 25.26
CA ASP A 261 8.65 -9.62 25.20
C ASP A 261 8.19 -10.25 26.49
N GLY A 262 7.70 -11.16 26.82
CA GLY A 262 7.20 -11.78 28.06
C GLY A 262 6.84 -13.23 27.79
N ARG A 263 7.34 -13.79 26.68
CA ARG A 263 6.97 -15.11 26.20
C ARG A 263 7.22 -16.21 27.24
N MET A 264 8.35 -16.13 27.95
CA MET A 264 8.72 -17.14 28.93
C MET A 264 7.88 -17.01 30.20
N GLU A 265 7.61 -15.79 30.63
CA GLU A 265 6.75 -15.46 31.76
C GLU A 265 5.31 -15.91 31.52
N ILE A 266 4.80 -15.66 30.31
CA ILE A 266 3.46 -16.09 29.88
C ILE A 266 3.38 -17.61 29.88
N LEU A 267 4.35 -18.30 29.29
CA LEU A 267 4.41 -19.77 29.29
C LEU A 267 4.51 -20.34 30.69
N ALA A 268 5.33 -19.74 31.55
CA ALA A 268 5.48 -20.18 32.94
C ALA A 268 4.18 -20.01 33.72
N ALA A 269 3.50 -18.85 33.60
CA ALA A 269 2.25 -18.57 34.29
C ALA A 269 1.13 -19.51 33.86
N HIS A 270 0.91 -19.66 32.54
CA HIS A 270 -0.11 -20.56 32.01
C HIS A 270 0.23 -22.05 32.25
N GLY A 271 1.51 -22.40 32.12
CA GLY A 271 1.98 -23.76 32.47
C GLY A 271 1.70 -24.11 33.90
N ALA A 272 1.99 -23.21 34.85
CA ALA A 272 1.67 -23.41 36.26
C ALA A 272 0.15 -23.53 36.50
N ALA A 273 -0.66 -22.68 35.87
CA ALA A 273 -2.12 -22.75 35.95
C ALA A 273 -2.67 -24.08 35.41
N CYS A 274 -2.02 -24.66 34.39
CA CYS A 274 -2.35 -25.99 33.86
C CYS A 274 -1.73 -27.16 34.66
N GLY A 275 -1.12 -26.90 35.81
CA GLY A 275 -0.55 -27.95 36.69
C GLY A 275 0.82 -28.48 36.22
N ALA A 276 1.54 -27.75 35.39
CA ALA A 276 2.90 -28.10 34.98
C ALA A 276 3.82 -28.10 36.21
N LYS A 277 4.42 -29.25 36.54
CA LYS A 277 5.33 -29.37 37.66
C LYS A 277 6.72 -28.88 37.29
N LYS A 278 7.35 -28.10 38.17
CA LYS A 278 8.75 -27.71 38.06
C LYS A 278 9.61 -28.97 37.97
N ARG A 279 10.32 -29.14 36.89
CA ARG A 279 11.30 -30.22 36.75
C ARG A 279 12.45 -29.93 37.71
N ALA A 280 12.71 -30.85 38.65
CA ALA A 280 13.85 -30.74 39.56
C ALA A 280 15.15 -30.97 38.73
N GLY A 281 15.80 -29.90 38.35
CA GLY A 281 17.04 -29.93 37.58
C GLY A 281 17.20 -28.61 36.85
N GLY A 282 18.17 -27.81 37.31
CA GLY A 282 18.45 -26.42 36.95
C GLY A 282 18.08 -25.98 35.56
N THR A 283 17.23 -25.00 35.49
CA THR A 283 17.05 -24.22 34.27
C THR A 283 17.88 -22.96 34.37
N ASP A 284 18.99 -22.95 33.62
CA ASP A 284 19.66 -21.72 33.26
C ASP A 284 18.68 -20.90 32.40
N TYR A 285 18.14 -19.85 32.98
CA TYR A 285 17.35 -18.82 32.28
C TYR A 285 18.24 -17.85 31.51
N GLY A 286 19.30 -18.33 30.86
CA GLY A 286 20.36 -17.45 30.35
C GLY A 286 21.01 -17.84 29.05
N SER A 287 20.39 -18.58 28.16
CA SER A 287 20.96 -18.70 26.81
C SER A 287 19.89 -18.46 25.74
N SER A 288 20.08 -17.37 25.05
CA SER A 288 19.42 -17.02 23.81
C SER A 288 19.79 -18.00 22.70
N ASP A 289 19.19 -19.18 22.65
CA ASP A 289 19.29 -20.06 21.50
C ASP A 289 18.13 -19.75 20.53
N ARG A 290 18.43 -18.87 19.59
CA ARG A 290 17.56 -18.53 18.47
C ARG A 290 17.58 -19.66 17.45
N GLY A 291 16.88 -20.76 17.67
CA GLY A 291 16.81 -21.70 16.57
C GLY A 291 16.46 -23.15 16.78
N ARG A 292 15.84 -23.57 17.87
CA ARG A 292 15.33 -24.94 17.92
C ARG A 292 13.83 -24.96 18.18
N GLY A 293 13.13 -25.50 17.18
CA GLY A 293 11.68 -25.64 17.17
C GLY A 293 11.16 -26.36 18.41
N ALA A 294 10.03 -25.89 18.92
CA ALA A 294 9.26 -26.56 19.96
C ALA A 294 8.91 -27.99 19.47
N ALA A 295 9.23 -28.98 20.29
CA ALA A 295 8.78 -30.33 20.06
C ALA A 295 7.24 -30.39 20.05
N PRO A 296 6.61 -31.22 19.23
CA PRO A 296 5.18 -31.31 19.12
C PRO A 296 4.58 -31.74 20.47
N PHE A 297 3.56 -31.03 20.91
CA PHE A 297 2.74 -31.37 22.06
C PHE A 297 2.10 -32.75 21.79
N ARG A 298 2.54 -33.81 22.45
CA ARG A 298 1.90 -35.12 22.36
C ARG A 298 0.61 -35.08 23.18
N ASP A 299 -0.49 -35.23 22.46
CA ASP A 299 -1.79 -35.54 23.06
C ASP A 299 -1.68 -36.80 23.95
N ARG A 300 -1.82 -36.61 25.24
CA ARG A 300 -2.03 -37.75 26.16
C ARG A 300 -3.53 -37.91 26.29
N GLY A 301 -4.05 -38.92 25.62
CA GLY A 301 -5.44 -39.31 25.60
C GLY A 301 -6.11 -39.21 26.97
N ARG A 302 -7.36 -38.78 26.96
CA ARG A 302 -8.30 -38.88 28.08
C ARG A 302 -8.53 -40.34 28.40
N PRO A 303 -8.49 -40.77 29.66
CA PRO A 303 -9.08 -42.04 30.03
C PRO A 303 -10.61 -41.96 29.97
N ALA A 304 -11.22 -43.04 29.59
CA ALA A 304 -12.64 -43.28 29.42
C ALA A 304 -13.47 -42.99 30.68
#